data_8315e462021c7ade6b9fecdb8ca481c3
#
_entry.id   8315e462021c7ade6b9fecdb8ca481c3
#
_cell.length_a   1.000
_cell.length_b   1.000
_cell.length_c   1.000
_cell.angle_alpha   90.00
_cell.angle_beta   90.00
_cell.angle_gamma   90.00
#
_symmetry.space_group_name_H-M   'P 1'
#
loop_
_entity.id
_entity.type
_entity.pdbx_description
1 polymer ?
#
loop_
_entity_poly.entity_id
_entity_poly.type
_entity_poly.pdbx_seq_one_letter_code
_entity_poly.pdbx_strand_id
1 'polypeptide(L)'
;MLGIMAENNNIPQFVNSDSFMADKNYVKWLSDLKKRFRVAQLKAAVKVNTEMLKFYWSLGEDICEKQKQYKWGAKVIGRLSLDLRAEFPQSEGFSRTNLYDIKRWFAFYSSQIEFVHQAGGQLQKVDYANTPMPEILLFVPWRHQTVIVSKCDTINAALFYLNKVVEDNMSRTEL
;
A
#
# COMPACT_ATOMS: atom_id res chain seq x y z
N MET A 1 -6.37 -81.28 1.32
CA MET A 1 -5.48 -80.31 1.99
C MET A 1 -5.69 -78.95 1.37
N LEU A 2 -6.48 -78.12 1.99
CA LEU A 2 -6.78 -76.75 1.51
C LEU A 2 -5.96 -75.82 2.36
N GLY A 3 -4.98 -75.15 1.75
CA GLY A 3 -4.16 -74.07 2.36
C GLY A 3 -4.96 -72.79 2.36
N ILE A 4 -5.26 -72.29 3.55
CA ILE A 4 -5.90 -70.98 3.76
C ILE A 4 -4.79 -69.91 3.61
N MET A 5 -4.85 -69.09 2.55
CA MET A 5 -4.06 -67.91 2.44
C MET A 5 -4.63 -66.84 3.40
N ALA A 6 -3.81 -66.43 4.34
CA ALA A 6 -4.12 -65.30 5.21
C ALA A 6 -3.95 -64.00 4.39
N GLU A 7 -5.05 -63.32 4.12
CA GLU A 7 -5.09 -61.97 3.59
C GLU A 7 -4.57 -61.02 4.67
N ASN A 8 -3.43 -60.36 4.39
CA ASN A 8 -2.87 -59.31 5.18
C ASN A 8 -3.71 -58.04 4.97
N ASN A 9 -4.75 -57.84 5.78
CA ASN A 9 -5.53 -56.62 5.84
C ASN A 9 -4.68 -55.51 6.49
N ASN A 10 -3.87 -54.84 5.67
CA ASN A 10 -3.16 -53.62 6.07
C ASN A 10 -4.12 -52.41 5.96
N ILE A 11 -5.08 -52.34 6.90
CA ILE A 11 -5.91 -51.18 7.04
C ILE A 11 -5.03 -50.05 7.61
N PRO A 12 -4.88 -48.90 6.94
CA PRO A 12 -4.15 -47.78 7.52
C PRO A 12 -4.81 -47.40 8.86
N GLN A 13 -4.10 -47.61 9.94
CA GLN A 13 -4.57 -47.08 11.25
C GLN A 13 -4.63 -45.58 11.12
N PHE A 14 -5.86 -45.05 11.15
CA PHE A 14 -6.05 -43.62 11.33
C PHE A 14 -5.43 -43.23 12.67
N VAL A 15 -4.26 -42.59 12.59
CA VAL A 15 -3.56 -42.10 13.77
C VAL A 15 -4.50 -41.12 14.48
N ASN A 16 -4.76 -41.37 15.75
CA ASN A 16 -5.68 -40.58 16.55
C ASN A 16 -5.28 -39.09 16.47
N SER A 17 -6.22 -38.19 16.19
CA SER A 17 -5.98 -36.76 15.98
C SER A 17 -5.17 -36.09 17.10
N ASP A 18 -5.26 -36.62 18.32
CA ASP A 18 -4.53 -36.10 19.48
C ASP A 18 -3.03 -36.49 19.50
N SER A 19 -2.63 -37.53 18.77
CA SER A 19 -1.24 -37.98 18.65
C SER A 19 -0.38 -37.01 17.83
N PHE A 20 -0.95 -36.30 16.84
CA PHE A 20 -0.20 -35.36 16.02
C PHE A 20 0.20 -34.08 16.76
N MET A 21 -0.59 -33.65 17.75
CA MET A 21 -0.28 -32.42 18.51
C MET A 21 1.01 -32.54 19.35
N ALA A 22 1.40 -33.77 19.70
CA ALA A 22 2.63 -34.06 20.44
C ALA A 22 3.83 -34.40 19.55
N ASP A 23 3.62 -34.60 18.22
CA ASP A 23 4.69 -34.90 17.30
C ASP A 23 5.53 -33.64 17.02
N LYS A 24 6.82 -33.71 17.40
CA LYS A 24 7.79 -32.62 17.18
C LYS A 24 7.93 -32.22 15.71
N ASN A 25 7.79 -33.18 14.79
CA ASN A 25 7.88 -32.93 13.36
C ASN A 25 6.66 -32.16 12.86
N TYR A 26 5.46 -32.51 13.35
CA TYR A 26 4.23 -31.78 13.05
C TYR A 26 4.30 -30.34 13.59
N VAL A 27 4.72 -30.15 14.84
CA VAL A 27 4.85 -28.85 15.48
C VAL A 27 5.83 -27.96 14.70
N LYS A 28 6.97 -28.51 14.31
CA LYS A 28 7.98 -27.81 13.50
C LYS A 28 7.42 -27.45 12.12
N TRP A 29 6.82 -28.40 11.42
CA TRP A 29 6.20 -28.17 10.10
C TRP A 29 5.09 -27.11 10.17
N LEU A 30 4.22 -27.17 11.19
CA LEU A 30 3.16 -26.21 11.41
C LEU A 30 3.72 -24.79 11.68
N SER A 31 4.81 -24.71 12.46
CA SER A 31 5.51 -23.44 12.71
C SER A 31 6.05 -22.83 11.41
N ASP A 32 6.72 -23.64 10.58
CA ASP A 32 7.26 -23.22 9.30
C ASP A 32 6.15 -22.82 8.31
N LEU A 33 5.03 -23.54 8.31
CA LEU A 33 3.85 -23.22 7.51
C LEU A 33 3.25 -21.86 7.92
N LYS A 34 3.08 -21.63 9.22
CA LYS A 34 2.58 -20.36 9.76
C LYS A 34 3.50 -19.19 9.37
N LYS A 35 4.82 -19.38 9.44
CA LYS A 35 5.80 -18.37 9.04
C LYS A 35 5.68 -18.05 7.53
N ARG A 36 5.63 -19.06 6.68
CA ARG A 36 5.46 -18.89 5.21
C ARG A 36 4.15 -18.17 4.88
N PHE A 37 3.05 -18.51 5.55
CA PHE A 37 1.76 -17.87 5.34
C PHE A 37 1.80 -16.39 5.73
N ARG A 38 2.39 -16.04 6.89
CA ARG A 38 2.55 -14.63 7.30
C ARG A 38 3.37 -13.82 6.29
N VAL A 39 4.46 -14.40 5.80
CA VAL A 39 5.29 -13.75 4.76
C VAL A 39 4.50 -13.54 3.47
N ALA A 40 3.70 -14.51 3.05
CA ALA A 40 2.86 -14.40 1.86
C ALA A 40 1.78 -13.32 2.03
N GLN A 41 1.12 -13.26 3.20
CA GLN A 41 0.16 -12.20 3.51
C GLN A 41 0.79 -10.81 3.47
N LEU A 42 1.98 -10.66 4.08
CA LEU A 42 2.70 -9.38 4.08
C LEU A 42 3.06 -8.94 2.65
N LYS A 43 3.60 -9.84 1.84
CA LYS A 43 3.92 -9.54 0.43
C LYS A 43 2.69 -9.12 -0.37
N ALA A 44 1.56 -9.79 -0.16
CA ALA A 44 0.30 -9.43 -0.81
C ALA A 44 -0.19 -8.03 -0.39
N ALA A 45 -0.13 -7.73 0.91
CA ALA A 45 -0.52 -6.42 1.44
C ALA A 45 0.36 -5.29 0.90
N VAL A 46 1.68 -5.49 0.84
CA VAL A 46 2.63 -4.52 0.25
C VAL A 46 2.32 -4.30 -1.23
N LYS A 47 2.07 -5.37 -1.99
CA LYS A 47 1.75 -5.24 -3.42
C LYS A 47 0.47 -4.45 -3.65
N VAL A 48 -0.59 -4.73 -2.89
CA VAL A 48 -1.86 -4.00 -2.99
C VAL A 48 -1.66 -2.52 -2.63
N ASN A 49 -0.92 -2.22 -1.57
CA ASN A 49 -0.60 -0.84 -1.19
C ASN A 49 0.17 -0.11 -2.31
N THR A 50 1.15 -0.76 -2.91
CA THR A 50 1.96 -0.20 -4.00
C THR A 50 1.10 0.18 -5.21
N GLU A 51 0.23 -0.70 -5.68
CA GLU A 51 -0.64 -0.42 -6.83
C GLU A 51 -1.66 0.68 -6.52
N MET A 52 -2.21 0.70 -5.30
CA MET A 52 -3.09 1.77 -4.86
C MET A 52 -2.38 3.13 -4.82
N LEU A 53 -1.14 3.19 -4.33
CA LEU A 53 -0.35 4.43 -4.28
C LEU A 53 0.01 4.95 -5.67
N LYS A 54 0.36 4.07 -6.60
CA LYS A 54 0.57 4.44 -8.00
C LYS A 54 -0.70 5.02 -8.63
N PHE A 55 -1.85 4.39 -8.37
CA PHE A 55 -3.14 4.91 -8.81
C PHE A 55 -3.43 6.29 -8.20
N TYR A 56 -3.17 6.47 -6.89
CA TYR A 56 -3.37 7.77 -6.24
C TYR A 56 -2.41 8.85 -6.79
N TRP A 57 -1.20 8.48 -7.17
CA TRP A 57 -0.26 9.40 -7.80
C TRP A 57 -0.82 9.91 -9.13
N SER A 58 -1.20 9.00 -10.02
CA SER A 58 -1.83 9.33 -11.29
C SER A 58 -3.12 10.14 -11.14
N LEU A 59 -3.98 9.77 -10.18
CA LEU A 59 -5.21 10.51 -9.90
C LEU A 59 -4.94 11.91 -9.37
N GLY A 60 -3.92 12.08 -8.53
CA GLY A 60 -3.49 13.38 -8.02
C GLY A 60 -3.00 14.30 -9.13
N GLU A 61 -2.19 13.75 -10.04
CA GLU A 61 -1.72 14.41 -11.27
C GLU A 61 -2.90 14.87 -12.12
N ASP A 62 -3.79 13.96 -12.47
CA ASP A 62 -5.00 14.25 -13.25
C ASP A 62 -5.84 15.38 -12.63
N ILE A 63 -6.09 15.34 -11.32
CA ILE A 63 -6.86 16.39 -10.62
C ILE A 63 -6.15 17.75 -10.76
N CYS A 64 -4.84 17.80 -10.52
CA CYS A 64 -4.06 19.04 -10.61
C CYS A 64 -4.06 19.61 -12.02
N GLU A 65 -3.79 18.78 -13.03
CA GLU A 65 -3.76 19.20 -14.43
C GLU A 65 -5.11 19.68 -14.94
N LYS A 66 -6.16 18.87 -14.69
CA LYS A 66 -7.51 19.21 -15.17
C LYS A 66 -8.06 20.46 -14.50
N GLN A 67 -7.80 20.67 -13.21
CA GLN A 67 -8.18 21.90 -12.55
C GLN A 67 -7.47 23.12 -13.14
N LYS A 68 -6.21 22.98 -13.53
CA LYS A 68 -5.43 24.04 -14.16
C LYS A 68 -5.91 24.30 -15.62
N GLN A 69 -6.05 23.24 -16.41
CA GLN A 69 -6.44 23.32 -17.81
C GLN A 69 -7.84 23.90 -18.01
N TYR A 70 -8.81 23.39 -17.26
CA TYR A 70 -10.22 23.75 -17.41
C TYR A 70 -10.68 24.82 -16.39
N LYS A 71 -9.79 25.33 -15.54
CA LYS A 71 -10.08 26.29 -14.45
C LYS A 71 -11.21 25.81 -13.53
N TRP A 72 -11.32 24.50 -13.36
CA TRP A 72 -12.31 23.91 -12.46
C TRP A 72 -12.00 24.27 -11.01
N GLY A 73 -12.97 24.83 -10.32
CA GLY A 73 -12.84 25.17 -8.90
C GLY A 73 -12.91 23.92 -8.00
N ALA A 74 -12.89 24.18 -6.68
CA ALA A 74 -12.94 23.11 -5.67
C ALA A 74 -14.17 22.20 -5.75
N LYS A 75 -15.25 22.64 -6.38
CA LYS A 75 -16.49 21.87 -6.54
C LYS A 75 -16.31 20.59 -7.37
N VAL A 76 -15.33 20.54 -8.29
CA VAL A 76 -15.08 19.35 -9.13
C VAL A 76 -14.71 18.12 -8.28
N ILE A 77 -13.93 18.29 -7.21
CA ILE A 77 -13.55 17.17 -6.34
C ILE A 77 -14.76 16.58 -5.63
N GLY A 78 -15.71 17.45 -5.23
CA GLY A 78 -16.98 17.00 -4.65
C GLY A 78 -17.81 16.18 -5.66
N ARG A 79 -17.90 16.64 -6.90
CA ARG A 79 -18.60 15.93 -7.97
C ARG A 79 -17.91 14.59 -8.31
N LEU A 80 -16.60 14.60 -8.49
CA LEU A 80 -15.80 13.39 -8.72
C LEU A 80 -15.99 12.34 -7.62
N SER A 81 -16.03 12.79 -6.34
CA SER A 81 -16.30 11.90 -5.22
C SER A 81 -17.68 11.23 -5.33
N LEU A 82 -18.71 11.96 -5.73
CA LEU A 82 -20.05 11.41 -5.88
C LEU A 82 -20.11 10.39 -7.01
N ASP A 83 -19.53 10.73 -8.16
CA ASP A 83 -19.56 9.87 -9.35
C ASP A 83 -18.77 8.57 -9.13
N LEU A 84 -17.54 8.66 -8.57
CA LEU A 84 -16.73 7.48 -8.28
C LEU A 84 -17.34 6.58 -7.19
N ARG A 85 -17.97 7.16 -6.17
CA ARG A 85 -18.64 6.36 -5.13
C ARG A 85 -19.93 5.71 -5.60
N ALA A 86 -20.61 6.31 -6.58
CA ALA A 86 -21.77 5.69 -7.22
C ALA A 86 -21.37 4.47 -8.05
N GLU A 87 -20.26 4.57 -8.78
CA GLU A 87 -19.74 3.48 -9.60
C GLU A 87 -19.04 2.38 -8.77
N PHE A 88 -18.30 2.78 -7.73
CA PHE A 88 -17.53 1.88 -6.88
C PHE A 88 -17.95 1.98 -5.41
N PRO A 89 -19.18 1.55 -5.04
CA PRO A 89 -19.74 1.76 -3.69
C PRO A 89 -18.97 1.03 -2.58
N GLN A 90 -18.22 -0.02 -2.93
CA GLN A 90 -17.39 -0.78 -1.98
C GLN A 90 -16.00 -0.18 -1.75
N SER A 91 -15.63 0.86 -2.50
CA SER A 91 -14.32 1.49 -2.37
C SER A 91 -14.36 2.66 -1.40
N GLU A 92 -13.57 2.57 -0.31
CA GLU A 92 -13.43 3.65 0.67
C GLU A 92 -12.51 4.79 0.18
N GLY A 93 -11.75 4.56 -0.90
CA GLY A 93 -10.73 5.47 -1.41
C GLY A 93 -11.26 6.77 -2.03
N PHE A 94 -12.54 6.86 -2.35
CA PHE A 94 -13.14 7.96 -3.13
C PHE A 94 -13.94 8.96 -2.29
N SER A 95 -13.74 8.99 -0.98
CA SER A 95 -14.32 10.06 -0.16
C SER A 95 -13.75 11.43 -0.59
N ARG A 96 -14.55 12.48 -0.43
CA ARG A 96 -14.12 13.86 -0.74
C ARG A 96 -12.81 14.23 -0.03
N THR A 97 -12.70 13.88 1.24
CA THR A 97 -11.49 14.15 2.04
C THR A 97 -10.29 13.43 1.44
N ASN A 98 -10.42 12.13 1.11
CA ASN A 98 -9.32 11.36 0.54
C ASN A 98 -8.88 11.90 -0.84
N LEU A 99 -9.80 12.35 -1.68
CA LEU A 99 -9.45 12.98 -2.97
C LEU A 99 -8.70 14.30 -2.79
N TYR A 100 -9.03 15.10 -1.74
CA TYR A 100 -8.24 16.27 -1.38
C TYR A 100 -6.84 15.89 -0.86
N ASP A 101 -6.74 14.83 -0.07
CA ASP A 101 -5.47 14.32 0.44
C ASP A 101 -4.59 13.81 -0.70
N ILE A 102 -5.16 13.07 -1.65
CA ILE A 102 -4.48 12.60 -2.87
C ILE A 102 -3.92 13.78 -3.67
N LYS A 103 -4.74 14.79 -3.94
CA LYS A 103 -4.30 15.99 -4.63
C LYS A 103 -3.16 16.70 -3.90
N ARG A 104 -3.31 16.92 -2.59
CA ARG A 104 -2.32 17.60 -1.75
C ARG A 104 -1.02 16.82 -1.71
N TRP A 105 -1.09 15.50 -1.54
CA TRP A 105 0.05 14.60 -1.51
C TRP A 105 0.84 14.63 -2.83
N PHE A 106 0.18 14.51 -3.97
CA PHE A 106 0.81 14.64 -5.27
C PHE A 106 1.46 16.03 -5.43
N ALA A 107 0.71 17.10 -5.19
CA ALA A 107 1.21 18.47 -5.34
C ALA A 107 2.41 18.76 -4.43
N PHE A 108 2.41 18.24 -3.19
CA PHE A 108 3.52 18.42 -2.26
C PHE A 108 4.81 17.79 -2.77
N TYR A 109 4.76 16.51 -3.17
CA TYR A 109 5.98 15.83 -3.61
C TYR A 109 6.39 16.24 -5.03
N SER A 110 5.48 16.40 -5.98
CA SER A 110 5.80 16.79 -7.35
C SER A 110 6.43 18.18 -7.43
N SER A 111 5.91 19.17 -6.71
CA SER A 111 6.45 20.53 -6.72
C SER A 111 7.86 20.65 -6.13
N GLN A 112 8.23 19.76 -5.22
CA GLN A 112 9.52 19.82 -4.52
C GLN A 112 10.60 18.92 -5.12
N ILE A 113 10.23 17.89 -5.87
CA ILE A 113 11.18 17.05 -6.61
C ILE A 113 11.87 17.86 -7.72
N GLU A 114 11.17 18.77 -8.38
CA GLU A 114 11.78 19.68 -9.34
C GLU A 114 12.84 20.60 -8.71
N PHE A 115 12.66 21.01 -7.46
CA PHE A 115 13.65 21.82 -6.73
C PHE A 115 14.99 21.10 -6.52
N VAL A 116 14.98 19.79 -6.35
CA VAL A 116 16.20 18.98 -6.13
C VAL A 116 16.95 18.76 -7.46
N HIS A 117 16.24 18.71 -8.58
CA HIS A 117 16.85 18.56 -9.90
C HIS A 117 17.34 19.88 -10.50
N GLN A 118 16.90 21.04 -9.99
CA GLN A 118 17.19 22.36 -10.53
C GLN A 118 18.11 23.23 -9.65
N ALA A 119 19.00 22.64 -8.86
CA ALA A 119 20.01 23.41 -8.12
C ALA A 119 20.95 24.25 -9.02
N GLY A 120 20.53 24.65 -10.21
CA GLY A 120 21.27 25.44 -11.18
C GLY A 120 20.46 26.23 -12.22
N GLY A 121 19.14 26.32 -12.17
CA GLY A 121 18.43 26.97 -13.27
C GLY A 121 17.04 27.49 -12.98
N GLN A 122 16.74 28.62 -13.53
CA GLN A 122 15.52 29.43 -13.60
C GLN A 122 14.19 28.68 -13.34
N LEU A 123 13.28 29.35 -12.62
CA LEU A 123 11.88 28.99 -12.39
C LEU A 123 11.14 28.67 -13.71
N GLN A 124 11.21 27.44 -14.16
CA GLN A 124 10.38 26.96 -15.25
C GLN A 124 9.04 26.46 -14.67
N LYS A 125 8.00 26.72 -15.45
CA LYS A 125 6.62 26.35 -15.17
C LYS A 125 6.54 24.85 -14.93
N VAL A 126 6.05 24.45 -13.74
CA VAL A 126 5.88 23.04 -13.37
C VAL A 126 4.98 22.35 -14.38
N ASP A 127 5.56 21.42 -15.13
CA ASP A 127 4.81 20.48 -15.96
C ASP A 127 4.56 19.22 -15.13
N TYR A 128 3.34 19.07 -14.65
CA TYR A 128 2.97 17.92 -13.81
C TYR A 128 2.87 16.61 -14.61
N ALA A 129 2.81 16.70 -15.96
CA ALA A 129 2.72 15.53 -16.80
C ALA A 129 3.99 14.68 -16.70
N ASN A 130 3.84 13.42 -16.33
CA ASN A 130 4.93 12.44 -16.20
C ASN A 130 5.95 12.69 -15.07
N THR A 131 5.57 13.37 -13.99
CA THR A 131 6.44 13.48 -12.80
C THR A 131 6.62 12.08 -12.16
N PRO A 132 7.85 11.54 -12.08
CA PRO A 132 8.06 10.22 -11.51
C PRO A 132 7.76 10.23 -10.01
N MET A 133 7.02 9.24 -9.53
CA MET A 133 6.74 9.06 -8.12
C MET A 133 8.02 8.61 -7.38
N PRO A 134 8.40 9.26 -6.27
CA PRO A 134 9.53 8.81 -5.45
C PRO A 134 9.32 7.39 -4.94
N GLU A 135 10.32 6.53 -5.11
CA GLU A 135 10.22 5.10 -4.78
C GLU A 135 9.93 4.87 -3.29
N ILE A 136 10.48 5.69 -2.39
CA ILE A 136 10.26 5.58 -0.94
C ILE A 136 8.78 5.64 -0.57
N LEU A 137 7.95 6.36 -1.32
CA LEU A 137 6.52 6.46 -1.07
C LEU A 137 5.81 5.11 -1.20
N LEU A 138 6.33 4.17 -2.00
CA LEU A 138 5.75 2.85 -2.18
C LEU A 138 5.83 1.97 -0.92
N PHE A 139 6.77 2.27 -0.04
CA PHE A 139 7.02 1.50 1.19
C PHE A 139 6.28 2.03 2.41
N VAL A 140 5.66 3.21 2.31
CA VAL A 140 4.97 3.85 3.42
C VAL A 140 3.46 3.75 3.24
N PRO A 141 2.69 3.26 4.25
CA PRO A 141 1.25 3.15 4.16
C PRO A 141 0.57 4.49 3.93
N TRP A 142 -0.52 4.51 3.14
CA TRP A 142 -1.23 5.73 2.75
C TRP A 142 -1.56 6.66 3.93
N ARG A 143 -2.07 6.10 5.02
CA ARG A 143 -2.45 6.90 6.20
C ARG A 143 -1.27 7.58 6.90
N HIS A 144 -0.07 7.02 6.83
CA HIS A 144 1.14 7.68 7.32
C HIS A 144 1.51 8.86 6.40
N GLN A 145 1.43 8.67 5.10
CA GLN A 145 1.75 9.70 4.13
C GLN A 145 0.82 10.91 4.25
N THR A 146 -0.49 10.71 4.48
CA THR A 146 -1.43 11.82 4.70
C THR A 146 -1.09 12.64 5.95
N VAL A 147 -0.65 11.98 7.03
CA VAL A 147 -0.19 12.66 8.25
C VAL A 147 1.10 13.44 7.99
N ILE A 148 2.10 12.81 7.37
CA ILE A 148 3.40 13.45 7.05
C ILE A 148 3.15 14.72 6.22
N VAL A 149 2.41 14.64 5.12
CA VAL A 149 2.12 15.80 4.26
C VAL A 149 1.27 16.88 4.97
N SER A 150 0.50 16.49 5.99
CA SER A 150 -0.27 17.47 6.76
C SER A 150 0.53 18.25 7.79
N LYS A 151 1.69 17.71 8.21
CA LYS A 151 2.52 18.27 9.28
C LYS A 151 3.87 18.81 8.80
N CYS A 152 4.33 18.40 7.63
CA CYS A 152 5.62 18.80 7.08
C CYS A 152 5.45 19.91 6.03
N ASP A 153 6.19 21.00 6.20
CA ASP A 153 6.20 22.11 5.24
C ASP A 153 7.30 21.94 4.17
N THR A 154 8.26 21.06 4.42
CA THR A 154 9.41 20.84 3.51
C THR A 154 9.58 19.37 3.15
N ILE A 155 10.16 19.13 1.96
CA ILE A 155 10.49 17.78 1.50
C ILE A 155 11.48 17.08 2.42
N ASN A 156 12.45 17.80 2.96
CA ASN A 156 13.48 17.23 3.84
C ASN A 156 12.85 16.70 5.15
N ALA A 157 11.92 17.47 5.73
CA ALA A 157 11.17 17.00 6.91
C ALA A 157 10.33 15.77 6.57
N ALA A 158 9.63 15.79 5.43
CA ALA A 158 8.82 14.64 4.99
C ALA A 158 9.68 13.40 4.74
N LEU A 159 10.82 13.54 4.06
CA LEU A 159 11.76 12.42 3.80
C LEU A 159 12.33 11.84 5.09
N PHE A 160 12.62 12.68 6.09
CA PHE A 160 13.05 12.21 7.40
C PHE A 160 12.01 11.28 8.03
N TYR A 161 10.75 11.68 8.06
CA TYR A 161 9.68 10.86 8.64
C TYR A 161 9.34 9.63 7.78
N LEU A 162 9.40 9.72 6.45
CA LEU A 162 9.25 8.56 5.57
C LEU A 162 10.31 7.49 5.87
N ASN A 163 11.59 7.90 6.02
CA ASN A 163 12.66 6.97 6.38
C ASN A 163 12.43 6.37 7.77
N LYS A 164 11.99 7.16 8.75
CA LYS A 164 11.66 6.67 10.09
C LYS A 164 10.53 5.63 10.08
N VAL A 165 9.51 5.81 9.26
CA VAL A 165 8.44 4.81 9.09
C VAL A 165 8.99 3.51 8.51
N VAL A 166 9.90 3.59 7.53
CA VAL A 166 10.47 2.40 6.86
C VAL A 166 11.49 1.68 7.75
N GLU A 167 12.36 2.41 8.44
CA GLU A 167 13.46 1.86 9.22
C GLU A 167 13.01 1.38 10.62
N ASP A 168 12.24 2.21 11.31
CA ASP A 168 11.87 2.00 12.70
C ASP A 168 10.45 1.41 12.86
N ASN A 169 9.72 1.15 11.77
CA ASN A 169 8.31 0.78 11.77
C ASN A 169 7.44 1.73 12.60
N MET A 170 7.74 3.02 12.54
CA MET A 170 7.05 4.06 13.30
C MET A 170 5.54 4.01 13.01
N SER A 171 4.75 3.96 14.07
CA SER A 171 3.29 3.98 13.95
C SER A 171 2.77 5.39 13.61
N ARG A 172 1.51 5.46 13.13
CA ARG A 172 0.88 6.74 12.79
C ARG A 172 0.74 7.67 14.00
N THR A 173 0.65 7.14 15.21
CA THR A 173 0.51 7.92 16.44
C THR A 173 1.82 8.50 16.94
N GLU A 174 2.96 8.00 16.45
CA GLU A 174 4.30 8.49 16.76
C GLU A 174 4.77 9.55 15.76
N LEU A 175 4.08 9.72 14.64
CA LEU A 175 4.27 10.78 13.66
C LEU A 175 3.64 12.11 14.13
#